data_00315a5065d9209057d3fcb277901463
#
_entry.id   00315a5065d9209057d3fcb277901463
#
_cell.length_a   1.000
_cell.length_b   1.000
_cell.length_c   1.000
_cell.angle_alpha   90.00
_cell.angle_beta   90.00
_cell.angle_gamma   90.00
#
_symmetry.space_group_name_H-M   'P 1'
#
loop_
_entity.id
_entity.type
_entity.pdbx_description
1 polymer ?
#
loop_
_entity_poly.entity_id
_entity_poly.type
_entity_poly.pdbx_seq_one_letter_code
_entity_poly.pdbx_strand_id
1 'polypeptide(L)'
;MNTDNKKLLVKTFILMISVYVIVLGIAYALFKGYAIEENESKLQDLVMHNKALHTYVEEQLKPVIYKLKEEGKIEKDYFDPKILSFTYMSRKIMDEYNKQRTSNNIETIAYKFASQNPRNPINKANENEEKILKIFNAKEINKYHEHLKEQGKEYIFYAMPVTTNVESCMRCHSDPKYAPKSLLELYGDKAGFYEKVGDIRAFMSVTMPLEVELKKTVRMITLFAFTLFALLLAVFWIIFYFIRQLDTRDKKLLEQANKDALTKIYNRHVFNQDIEKLNPQRKNIGQFLIMLDIDHFKDVNDTHGHPTGDTVLIRLSEIISKNIRDHDKFYRIGGEEFAIISLHSTLNDALEFAERLREEIKASSFEKVGSLTVSIGISQLRVGDTGSKLFDRADKALYNAKKNGRDQVQAYMDLE
;
A
#
# COMPACT_ATOMS: atom_id res chain seq x y z
N MET A 1 6.57 -9.84 -20.83
CA MET A 1 5.32 -9.73 -20.04
C MET A 1 4.21 -9.21 -20.94
N ASN A 2 3.11 -9.92 -21.00
CA ASN A 2 1.92 -9.58 -21.79
C ASN A 2 1.35 -8.20 -21.35
N THR A 3 0.68 -7.49 -22.29
CA THR A 3 0.08 -6.16 -22.05
C THR A 3 -0.92 -6.18 -20.88
N ASP A 4 -1.69 -7.27 -20.74
CA ASP A 4 -2.69 -7.42 -19.68
C ASP A 4 -2.04 -7.62 -18.31
N ASN A 5 -0.94 -8.37 -18.23
CA ASN A 5 -0.15 -8.54 -17.01
C ASN A 5 0.51 -7.23 -16.56
N LYS A 6 0.94 -6.36 -17.50
CA LYS A 6 1.42 -5.00 -17.18
C LYS A 6 0.32 -4.14 -16.59
N LYS A 7 -0.87 -4.14 -17.20
CA LYS A 7 -2.05 -3.40 -16.69
C LYS A 7 -2.46 -3.89 -15.30
N LEU A 8 -2.43 -5.19 -15.07
CA LEU A 8 -2.74 -5.80 -13.77
C LEU A 8 -1.77 -5.29 -12.69
N LEU A 9 -0.46 -5.33 -12.96
CA LEU A 9 0.55 -4.82 -12.02
C LEU A 9 0.37 -3.35 -11.68
N VAL A 10 0.06 -2.51 -12.67
CA VAL A 10 -0.21 -1.08 -12.44
C VAL A 10 -1.45 -0.90 -11.55
N LYS A 11 -2.53 -1.62 -11.81
CA LYS A 11 -3.75 -1.57 -10.99
C LYS A 11 -3.47 -2.02 -9.55
N THR A 12 -2.73 -3.11 -9.38
CA THR A 12 -2.33 -3.62 -8.06
C THR A 12 -1.49 -2.59 -7.30
N PHE A 13 -0.52 -1.96 -7.97
CA PHE A 13 0.32 -0.92 -7.38
C PHE A 13 -0.51 0.30 -6.92
N ILE A 14 -1.42 0.78 -7.76
CA ILE A 14 -2.31 1.91 -7.41
C ILE A 14 -3.19 1.54 -6.20
N LEU A 15 -3.77 0.34 -6.19
CA LEU A 15 -4.58 -0.15 -5.07
C LEU A 15 -3.77 -0.18 -3.77
N MET A 16 -2.54 -0.70 -3.82
CA MET A 16 -1.67 -0.76 -2.64
C MET A 16 -1.30 0.61 -2.11
N ILE A 17 -1.01 1.59 -2.98
CA ILE A 17 -0.77 2.99 -2.55
C ILE A 17 -2.03 3.57 -1.90
N SER A 18 -3.20 3.34 -2.47
CA SER A 18 -4.47 3.83 -1.92
C SER A 18 -4.73 3.26 -0.52
N VAL A 19 -4.54 1.95 -0.35
CA VAL A 19 -4.65 1.28 0.96
C VAL A 19 -3.62 1.84 1.94
N TYR A 20 -2.37 2.02 1.52
CA TYR A 20 -1.32 2.60 2.36
C TYR A 20 -1.70 3.98 2.90
N VAL A 21 -2.17 4.89 2.04
CA VAL A 21 -2.58 6.25 2.44
C VAL A 21 -3.77 6.22 3.40
N ILE A 22 -4.78 5.38 3.12
CA ILE A 22 -5.98 5.26 3.98
C ILE A 22 -5.57 4.73 5.37
N VAL A 23 -4.78 3.67 5.43
CA VAL A 23 -4.34 3.06 6.70
C VAL A 23 -3.50 4.04 7.51
N LEU A 24 -2.61 4.82 6.88
CA LEU A 24 -1.84 5.86 7.56
C LEU A 24 -2.73 6.98 8.10
N GLY A 25 -3.75 7.39 7.35
CA GLY A 25 -4.72 8.39 7.80
C GLY A 25 -5.49 7.93 9.04
N ILE A 26 -5.96 6.69 9.03
CA ILE A 26 -6.65 6.07 10.18
C ILE A 26 -5.69 5.94 11.37
N ALA A 27 -4.47 5.45 11.16
CA ALA A 27 -3.47 5.31 12.21
C ALA A 27 -3.14 6.66 12.85
N TYR A 28 -2.95 7.72 12.04
CA TYR A 28 -2.73 9.07 12.54
C TYR A 28 -3.87 9.55 13.46
N ALA A 29 -5.12 9.39 13.02
CA ALA A 29 -6.29 9.80 13.81
C ALA A 29 -6.36 9.02 15.15
N LEU A 30 -6.14 7.70 15.14
CA LEU A 30 -6.16 6.86 16.33
C LEU A 30 -5.04 7.21 17.30
N PHE A 31 -3.80 7.34 16.83
CA PHE A 31 -2.67 7.68 17.69
C PHE A 31 -2.78 9.09 18.26
N LYS A 32 -3.28 10.06 17.48
CA LYS A 32 -3.54 11.41 17.98
C LYS A 32 -4.63 11.40 19.05
N GLY A 33 -5.73 10.68 18.82
CA GLY A 33 -6.80 10.53 19.80
C GLY A 33 -6.29 9.93 21.13
N TYR A 34 -5.53 8.84 21.02
CA TYR A 34 -4.92 8.20 22.20
C TYR A 34 -3.97 9.12 22.97
N ALA A 35 -3.13 9.90 22.28
CA ALA A 35 -2.21 10.85 22.92
C ALA A 35 -2.98 11.96 23.70
N ILE A 36 -4.10 12.41 23.17
CA ILE A 36 -4.96 13.39 23.82
C ILE A 36 -5.57 12.79 25.08
N GLU A 37 -6.21 11.62 24.99
CA GLU A 37 -6.85 10.92 26.09
C GLU A 37 -5.88 10.59 27.22
N GLU A 38 -4.67 10.13 26.89
CA GLU A 38 -3.61 9.87 27.87
C GLU A 38 -3.20 11.14 28.62
N ASN A 39 -3.10 12.28 27.93
CA ASN A 39 -2.77 13.54 28.58
C ASN A 39 -3.91 14.09 29.46
N GLU A 40 -5.16 13.95 29.03
CA GLU A 40 -6.30 14.29 29.86
C GLU A 40 -6.31 13.45 31.16
N SER A 41 -6.04 12.15 31.06
CA SER A 41 -5.91 11.26 32.23
C SER A 41 -4.82 11.73 33.19
N LYS A 42 -3.63 12.08 32.66
CA LYS A 42 -2.51 12.61 33.48
C LYS A 42 -2.87 13.91 34.19
N LEU A 43 -3.61 14.80 33.52
CA LEU A 43 -4.09 16.04 34.14
C LEU A 43 -5.12 15.76 35.23
N GLN A 44 -6.03 14.84 34.98
CA GLN A 44 -7.02 14.41 35.96
C GLN A 44 -6.36 13.85 37.23
N ASP A 45 -5.33 13.01 37.08
CA ASP A 45 -4.55 12.47 38.18
C ASP A 45 -3.83 13.58 38.97
N LEU A 46 -3.23 14.55 38.29
CA LEU A 46 -2.58 15.68 38.93
C LEU A 46 -3.57 16.52 39.78
N VAL A 47 -4.78 16.73 39.24
CA VAL A 47 -5.86 17.43 39.96
C VAL A 47 -6.35 16.63 41.16
N MET A 48 -6.50 15.29 41.05
CA MET A 48 -6.87 14.42 42.17
C MET A 48 -5.81 14.44 43.29
N HIS A 49 -4.51 14.42 42.96
CA HIS A 49 -3.44 14.57 43.93
C HIS A 49 -3.54 15.90 44.69
N ASN A 50 -3.81 17.01 44.01
CA ASN A 50 -4.01 18.29 44.68
C ASN A 50 -5.25 18.34 45.53
N LYS A 51 -6.33 17.64 45.14
CA LYS A 51 -7.53 17.52 45.98
C LYS A 51 -7.26 16.71 47.24
N ALA A 52 -6.49 15.63 47.14
CA ALA A 52 -6.06 14.85 48.29
C ALA A 52 -5.19 15.69 49.23
N LEU A 53 -4.27 16.51 48.69
CA LEU A 53 -3.49 17.44 49.49
C LEU A 53 -4.39 18.47 50.22
N HIS A 54 -5.42 18.98 49.53
CA HIS A 54 -6.41 19.87 50.17
C HIS A 54 -7.10 19.19 51.35
N THR A 55 -7.60 17.98 51.16
CA THR A 55 -8.26 17.22 52.22
C THR A 55 -7.31 16.97 53.43
N TYR A 56 -6.05 16.63 53.16
CA TYR A 56 -5.02 16.46 54.20
C TYR A 56 -4.80 17.74 55.00
N VAL A 57 -4.72 18.90 54.34
CA VAL A 57 -4.54 20.17 55.00
C VAL A 57 -5.73 20.53 55.86
N GLU A 58 -6.96 20.38 55.33
CA GLU A 58 -8.19 20.74 56.06
C GLU A 58 -8.49 19.78 57.23
N GLU A 59 -8.35 18.50 57.04
CA GLU A 59 -8.80 17.48 57.99
C GLU A 59 -7.75 17.00 58.97
N GLN A 60 -6.48 17.11 58.61
CA GLN A 60 -5.37 16.62 59.44
C GLN A 60 -4.52 17.77 59.98
N LEU A 61 -4.06 18.68 59.15
CA LEU A 61 -3.09 19.69 59.57
C LEU A 61 -3.73 20.87 60.31
N LYS A 62 -4.78 21.46 59.81
CA LYS A 62 -5.45 22.60 60.47
C LYS A 62 -6.02 22.27 61.84
N PRO A 63 -6.67 21.13 62.08
CA PRO A 63 -7.17 20.81 63.41
C PRO A 63 -6.07 20.75 64.49
N VAL A 64 -4.88 20.21 64.10
CA VAL A 64 -3.72 20.20 65.01
C VAL A 64 -3.28 21.62 65.39
N ILE A 65 -3.19 22.50 64.40
CA ILE A 65 -2.80 23.89 64.65
C ILE A 65 -3.87 24.64 65.47
N TYR A 66 -5.14 24.43 65.19
CA TYR A 66 -6.22 25.06 65.96
C TYR A 66 -6.24 24.56 67.40
N LYS A 67 -6.00 23.24 67.68
CA LYS A 67 -5.88 22.72 69.02
C LYS A 67 -4.71 23.34 69.79
N LEU A 68 -3.55 23.50 69.15
CA LEU A 68 -2.39 24.16 69.77
C LEU A 68 -2.68 25.64 70.10
N LYS A 69 -3.50 26.34 69.30
CA LYS A 69 -3.98 27.69 69.63
C LYS A 69 -4.91 27.70 70.85
N GLU A 70 -5.85 26.77 70.91
CA GLU A 70 -6.77 26.62 72.05
C GLU A 70 -6.03 26.29 73.35
N GLU A 71 -5.00 25.46 73.25
CA GLU A 71 -4.11 25.12 74.39
C GLU A 71 -3.15 26.25 74.77
N GLY A 72 -3.14 27.39 74.03
CA GLY A 72 -2.25 28.54 74.29
C GLY A 72 -0.77 28.26 73.99
N LYS A 73 -0.48 27.17 73.26
CA LYS A 73 0.89 26.80 72.79
C LYS A 73 1.38 27.63 71.60
N ILE A 74 0.46 28.21 70.83
CA ILE A 74 0.71 29.18 69.78
C ILE A 74 -0.27 30.34 69.96
N GLU A 75 0.14 31.55 69.45
CA GLU A 75 -0.70 32.74 69.49
C GLU A 75 -2.04 32.49 68.78
N LYS A 76 -3.13 33.05 69.38
CA LYS A 76 -4.49 32.89 68.79
C LYS A 76 -4.60 33.47 67.41
N ASP A 77 -3.89 34.57 67.13
CA ASP A 77 -3.87 35.29 65.87
C ASP A 77 -2.82 34.78 64.88
N TYR A 78 -2.11 33.66 65.20
CA TYR A 78 -1.11 33.08 64.33
C TYR A 78 -1.68 32.64 62.98
N PHE A 79 -1.06 33.08 61.91
CA PHE A 79 -1.35 32.63 60.57
C PHE A 79 -0.06 32.58 59.76
N ASP A 80 0.35 31.40 59.27
CA ASP A 80 1.39 31.25 58.29
C ASP A 80 0.86 30.54 57.06
N PRO A 81 0.93 31.18 55.86
CA PRO A 81 0.41 30.56 54.64
C PRO A 81 1.13 29.27 54.24
N LYS A 82 2.36 29.07 54.71
CA LYS A 82 3.12 27.81 54.48
C LYS A 82 2.49 26.59 55.13
N ILE A 83 1.67 26.84 56.18
CA ILE A 83 1.05 25.74 56.97
C ILE A 83 -0.48 25.77 56.84
N LEU A 84 -1.09 26.98 56.75
CA LEU A 84 -2.53 27.17 56.83
C LEU A 84 -3.19 27.49 55.49
N SER A 85 -2.43 27.73 54.43
CA SER A 85 -2.96 28.03 53.10
C SER A 85 -2.68 26.89 52.10
N PHE A 86 -3.69 26.07 51.85
CA PHE A 86 -3.61 25.04 50.81
C PHE A 86 -3.14 25.59 49.46
N THR A 87 -3.70 26.70 49.01
CA THR A 87 -3.35 27.30 47.69
C THR A 87 -1.91 27.78 47.64
N TYR A 88 -1.32 28.22 48.76
CA TYR A 88 0.10 28.55 48.84
C TYR A 88 0.97 27.29 48.77
N MET A 89 0.66 26.25 49.54
CA MET A 89 1.39 25.00 49.57
C MET A 89 1.35 24.31 48.22
N SER A 90 0.18 24.17 47.62
CA SER A 90 -0.01 23.55 46.32
C SER A 90 0.79 24.25 45.21
N ARG A 91 0.79 25.59 45.20
CA ARG A 91 1.59 26.37 44.28
C ARG A 91 3.10 26.10 44.45
N LYS A 92 3.57 26.07 45.70
CA LYS A 92 4.99 25.79 46.00
C LYS A 92 5.42 24.38 45.59
N ILE A 93 4.56 23.41 45.76
CA ILE A 93 4.78 22.03 45.28
C ILE A 93 4.84 22.01 43.76
N MET A 94 3.93 22.74 43.06
CA MET A 94 3.95 22.82 41.62
C MET A 94 5.17 23.60 41.08
N ASP A 95 5.63 24.64 41.77
CA ASP A 95 6.87 25.33 41.41
C ASP A 95 8.06 24.36 41.45
N GLU A 96 8.15 23.53 42.49
CA GLU A 96 9.21 22.54 42.64
C GLU A 96 9.07 21.39 41.62
N TYR A 97 7.86 20.93 41.36
CA TYR A 97 7.58 19.94 40.32
C TYR A 97 8.00 20.46 38.94
N ASN A 98 7.70 21.71 38.60
CA ASN A 98 8.13 22.34 37.35
C ASN A 98 9.65 22.51 37.24
N LYS A 99 10.37 22.77 38.34
CA LYS A 99 11.84 22.75 38.34
C LYS A 99 12.39 21.35 37.97
N GLN A 100 11.80 20.29 38.57
CA GLN A 100 12.19 18.93 38.25
C GLN A 100 11.85 18.57 36.79
N ARG A 101 10.73 19.04 36.24
CA ARG A 101 10.38 18.88 34.83
C ARG A 101 11.43 19.55 33.94
N THR A 102 11.79 20.78 34.24
CA THR A 102 12.81 21.54 33.47
C THR A 102 14.18 20.88 33.52
N SER A 103 14.60 20.38 34.68
CA SER A 103 15.89 19.65 34.81
C SER A 103 15.93 18.35 33.99
N ASN A 104 14.77 17.76 33.70
CA ASN A 104 14.61 16.60 32.83
C ASN A 104 14.23 16.94 31.38
N ASN A 105 14.40 18.19 30.95
CA ASN A 105 14.03 18.68 29.61
C ASN A 105 12.55 18.48 29.23
N ILE A 106 11.65 18.51 30.24
CA ILE A 106 10.22 18.41 30.03
C ILE A 106 9.61 19.82 30.20
N GLU A 107 8.73 20.24 29.29
CA GLU A 107 8.03 21.52 29.39
C GLU A 107 7.24 21.66 30.70
N THR A 108 7.21 22.88 31.21
CA THR A 108 6.48 23.19 32.45
C THR A 108 4.97 23.12 32.24
N ILE A 109 4.26 22.84 33.32
CA ILE A 109 2.81 22.85 33.39
C ILE A 109 2.40 24.18 34.02
N ALA A 110 1.52 24.91 33.32
CA ALA A 110 0.92 26.09 33.92
C ALA A 110 -0.16 25.66 34.92
N TYR A 111 -0.13 26.25 36.09
CA TYR A 111 -0.97 25.90 37.23
C TYR A 111 -1.49 27.14 37.92
N LYS A 112 -2.78 27.22 38.19
CA LYS A 112 -3.41 28.39 38.77
C LYS A 112 -4.66 28.03 39.62
N PHE A 113 -4.89 28.80 40.68
CA PHE A 113 -6.16 28.84 41.38
C PHE A 113 -6.93 30.06 40.92
N ALA A 114 -7.74 29.95 39.89
CA ALA A 114 -8.48 31.11 39.38
C ALA A 114 -9.64 31.50 40.31
N SER A 115 -9.67 32.75 40.74
CA SER A 115 -10.69 33.32 41.63
C SER A 115 -11.04 34.74 41.23
N GLN A 116 -12.30 35.12 41.42
CA GLN A 116 -12.74 36.52 41.19
C GLN A 116 -12.13 37.49 42.19
N ASN A 117 -11.98 37.09 43.44
CA ASN A 117 -11.53 37.94 44.54
C ASN A 117 -10.36 37.28 45.30
N PRO A 118 -9.22 37.02 44.67
CA PRO A 118 -8.11 36.34 45.32
C PRO A 118 -7.28 37.31 46.17
N ARG A 119 -6.80 36.86 47.35
CA ARG A 119 -5.82 37.62 48.13
C ARG A 119 -4.47 37.77 47.40
N ASN A 120 -4.08 36.77 46.68
CA ASN A 120 -2.87 36.84 45.85
C ASN A 120 -3.27 37.20 44.42
N PRO A 121 -2.81 38.37 43.88
CA PRO A 121 -3.17 38.84 42.55
C PRO A 121 -2.86 37.86 41.41
N ILE A 122 -1.88 36.96 41.58
CA ILE A 122 -1.52 35.94 40.59
C ILE A 122 -2.70 34.97 40.30
N ASN A 123 -3.61 34.83 41.26
CA ASN A 123 -4.78 33.99 41.17
C ASN A 123 -6.03 34.73 40.60
N LYS A 124 -5.88 35.99 40.18
CA LYS A 124 -6.99 36.71 39.59
C LYS A 124 -7.45 36.04 38.31
N ALA A 125 -8.74 35.69 38.26
CA ALA A 125 -9.33 35.08 37.09
C ALA A 125 -9.34 36.08 35.91
N ASN A 126 -9.01 35.58 34.73
CA ASN A 126 -9.23 36.30 33.48
C ASN A 126 -10.70 36.14 33.03
N GLU A 127 -11.08 36.80 31.93
CA GLU A 127 -12.48 36.79 31.45
C GLU A 127 -13.00 35.38 31.14
N ASN A 128 -12.18 34.48 30.58
CA ASN A 128 -12.56 33.10 30.30
C ASN A 128 -12.69 32.27 31.58
N GLU A 129 -11.75 32.46 32.51
CA GLU A 129 -11.78 31.79 33.82
C GLU A 129 -13.00 32.29 34.66
N GLU A 130 -13.41 33.52 34.54
CA GLU A 130 -14.63 34.03 35.19
C GLU A 130 -15.90 33.38 34.64
N LYS A 131 -15.97 33.11 33.34
CA LYS A 131 -17.07 32.32 32.72
C LYS A 131 -17.10 30.90 33.28
N ILE A 132 -15.96 30.25 33.32
CA ILE A 132 -15.85 28.88 33.87
C ILE A 132 -16.29 28.85 35.35
N LEU A 133 -15.89 29.85 36.14
CA LEU A 133 -16.27 29.94 37.53
C LEU A 133 -17.80 30.11 37.72
N LYS A 134 -18.45 30.85 36.83
CA LYS A 134 -19.93 30.99 36.83
C LYS A 134 -20.60 29.64 36.52
N ILE A 135 -20.10 28.89 35.55
CA ILE A 135 -20.64 27.55 35.20
C ILE A 135 -20.48 26.58 36.39
N PHE A 136 -19.33 26.60 37.08
CA PHE A 136 -19.13 25.80 38.28
C PHE A 136 -20.08 26.18 39.41
N ASN A 137 -20.31 27.50 39.66
CA ASN A 137 -21.24 27.98 40.68
C ASN A 137 -22.70 27.67 40.32
N ALA A 138 -23.08 27.61 39.05
CA ALA A 138 -24.39 27.14 38.61
C ALA A 138 -24.56 25.61 38.80
N LYS A 139 -23.48 24.87 39.17
CA LYS A 139 -23.45 23.42 39.36
C LYS A 139 -23.82 22.64 38.09
N GLU A 140 -23.63 23.24 36.91
CA GLU A 140 -23.89 22.59 35.62
C GLU A 140 -22.89 21.47 35.31
N ILE A 141 -21.63 21.69 35.71
CA ILE A 141 -20.53 20.72 35.54
C ILE A 141 -19.64 20.70 36.77
N ASN A 142 -18.90 19.61 36.95
CA ASN A 142 -17.91 19.45 38.02
C ASN A 142 -16.46 19.39 37.50
N LYS A 143 -16.27 19.44 36.20
CA LYS A 143 -14.97 19.53 35.50
C LYS A 143 -15.17 20.25 34.18
N TYR A 144 -14.11 20.92 33.71
CA TYR A 144 -14.07 21.59 32.42
C TYR A 144 -12.74 21.25 31.75
N HIS A 145 -12.76 20.93 30.49
CA HIS A 145 -11.56 20.75 29.67
C HIS A 145 -11.73 21.39 28.29
N GLU A 146 -10.63 21.86 27.74
CA GLU A 146 -10.60 22.52 26.45
C GLU A 146 -9.24 22.31 25.78
N HIS A 147 -9.25 22.15 24.45
CA HIS A 147 -8.04 22.11 23.63
C HIS A 147 -7.75 23.54 23.15
N LEU A 148 -6.62 24.08 23.57
CA LEU A 148 -6.17 25.43 23.22
C LEU A 148 -5.07 25.36 22.17
N LYS A 149 -5.08 26.32 21.27
CA LYS A 149 -3.99 26.51 20.31
C LYS A 149 -3.50 27.95 20.42
N GLU A 150 -2.29 28.11 20.98
CA GLU A 150 -1.67 29.42 21.17
C GLU A 150 -0.29 29.44 20.52
N GLN A 151 -0.01 30.46 19.72
CA GLN A 151 1.29 30.65 19.03
C GLN A 151 1.79 29.43 18.26
N GLY A 152 0.85 28.64 17.67
CA GLY A 152 1.18 27.43 16.92
C GLY A 152 1.43 26.16 17.75
N LYS A 153 1.37 26.26 19.08
CA LYS A 153 1.44 25.13 20.01
C LYS A 153 0.05 24.69 20.46
N GLU A 154 -0.13 23.39 20.66
CA GLU A 154 -1.37 22.81 21.16
C GLU A 154 -1.22 22.52 22.67
N TYR A 155 -2.26 22.87 23.44
CA TYR A 155 -2.33 22.67 24.90
C TYR A 155 -3.65 22.01 25.27
N ILE A 156 -3.65 21.28 26.38
CA ILE A 156 -4.87 20.87 27.05
C ILE A 156 -5.02 21.73 28.29
N PHE A 157 -6.13 22.41 28.40
CA PHE A 157 -6.60 23.10 29.61
C PHE A 157 -7.59 22.21 30.34
N TYR A 158 -7.35 22.02 31.63
CA TYR A 158 -8.23 21.24 32.50
C TYR A 158 -8.51 22.05 33.77
N ALA A 159 -9.78 22.13 34.17
CA ALA A 159 -10.20 22.89 35.35
C ALA A 159 -11.19 22.10 36.19
N MET A 160 -11.08 22.26 37.51
CA MET A 160 -11.96 21.65 38.49
C MET A 160 -12.16 22.55 39.69
N PRO A 161 -13.38 22.68 40.25
CA PRO A 161 -13.60 23.42 41.46
C PRO A 161 -12.82 22.84 42.63
N VAL A 162 -12.24 23.71 43.46
CA VAL A 162 -11.44 23.24 44.62
C VAL A 162 -12.38 22.59 45.64
N THR A 163 -13.33 23.37 46.16
CA THR A 163 -14.41 22.98 47.06
C THR A 163 -15.38 24.09 47.18
N THR A 164 -16.57 23.80 47.69
CA THR A 164 -17.52 24.84 48.16
C THR A 164 -17.04 25.38 49.49
N ASN A 165 -17.28 26.67 49.75
CA ASN A 165 -17.01 27.28 51.03
C ASN A 165 -17.87 26.65 52.11
N VAL A 166 -17.25 26.27 53.21
CA VAL A 166 -17.89 25.73 54.43
C VAL A 166 -17.69 26.72 55.61
N GLU A 167 -18.39 26.52 56.70
CA GLU A 167 -18.30 27.40 57.89
C GLU A 167 -16.86 27.64 58.38
N SER A 168 -16.00 26.64 58.36
CA SER A 168 -14.59 26.82 58.75
C SER A 168 -13.82 27.75 57.83
N CYS A 169 -14.22 27.92 56.56
CA CYS A 169 -13.60 28.86 55.62
C CYS A 169 -13.91 30.32 56.02
N MET A 170 -15.08 30.56 56.64
CA MET A 170 -15.54 31.89 57.02
C MET A 170 -14.71 32.52 58.11
N ARG A 171 -13.94 31.78 58.88
CA ARG A 171 -12.99 32.34 59.86
C ARG A 171 -11.99 33.33 59.23
N CYS A 172 -11.65 33.08 57.96
CA CYS A 172 -10.68 33.91 57.23
C CYS A 172 -11.28 34.64 56.05
N HIS A 173 -12.50 34.26 55.58
CA HIS A 173 -13.07 34.77 54.32
C HIS A 173 -14.39 35.52 54.47
N SER A 174 -14.92 35.69 55.73
CA SER A 174 -16.07 36.50 56.03
C SER A 174 -15.68 38.01 56.10
N ASP A 175 -16.06 38.68 57.17
CA ASP A 175 -15.70 40.09 57.42
C ASP A 175 -14.26 40.18 57.94
N PRO A 176 -13.41 41.09 57.42
CA PRO A 176 -12.01 41.24 57.87
C PRO A 176 -11.81 41.36 59.37
N LYS A 177 -12.79 41.93 60.07
CA LYS A 177 -12.71 42.08 61.56
C LYS A 177 -12.60 40.78 62.32
N TYR A 178 -13.00 39.66 61.74
CA TYR A 178 -12.89 38.31 62.34
C TYR A 178 -11.67 37.54 61.90
N ALA A 179 -10.90 38.07 60.92
CA ALA A 179 -9.71 37.43 60.41
C ALA A 179 -8.50 37.53 61.38
N PRO A 180 -7.57 36.57 61.41
CA PRO A 180 -6.35 36.67 62.20
C PRO A 180 -5.54 37.94 61.83
N LYS A 181 -4.99 38.64 62.80
CA LYS A 181 -4.19 39.87 62.57
C LYS A 181 -2.99 39.62 61.63
N SER A 182 -2.29 38.54 61.87
CA SER A 182 -1.16 38.16 61.04
C SER A 182 -1.53 37.89 59.55
N LEU A 183 -2.78 37.48 59.28
CA LEU A 183 -3.32 37.36 57.91
C LEU A 183 -3.56 38.73 57.29
N LEU A 184 -4.11 39.67 58.08
CA LEU A 184 -4.37 41.04 57.62
C LEU A 184 -3.07 41.82 57.37
N GLU A 185 -2.07 41.62 58.25
CA GLU A 185 -0.73 42.18 58.06
C GLU A 185 -0.09 41.72 56.76
N LEU A 186 -0.30 40.43 56.40
CA LEU A 186 0.34 39.85 55.21
C LEU A 186 -0.39 40.18 53.91
N TYR A 187 -1.75 40.21 53.90
CA TYR A 187 -2.58 40.34 52.69
C TYR A 187 -3.47 41.58 52.64
N GLY A 188 -3.57 42.34 53.70
CA GLY A 188 -4.50 43.45 53.83
C GLY A 188 -5.97 42.99 54.06
N ASP A 189 -6.86 43.95 54.06
CA ASP A 189 -8.29 43.77 54.38
C ASP A 189 -9.26 43.90 53.18
N LYS A 190 -8.71 44.07 51.94
CA LYS A 190 -9.53 44.43 50.78
C LYS A 190 -9.93 43.22 49.94
N ALA A 191 -9.10 42.20 49.83
CA ALA A 191 -9.28 41.06 48.92
C ALA A 191 -9.47 39.72 49.67
N GLY A 192 -10.28 38.82 49.13
CA GLY A 192 -10.55 37.48 49.65
C GLY A 192 -11.47 37.48 50.87
N PHE A 193 -12.33 38.50 51.01
CA PHE A 193 -13.34 38.63 52.05
C PHE A 193 -14.76 38.72 51.47
N TYR A 194 -15.75 38.72 52.36
CA TYR A 194 -17.18 38.77 52.04
C TYR A 194 -17.71 37.63 51.20
N GLU A 195 -17.07 36.49 51.30
CA GLU A 195 -17.48 35.25 50.64
C GLU A 195 -18.65 34.59 51.41
N LYS A 196 -19.38 33.68 50.73
CA LYS A 196 -20.56 33.01 51.33
C LYS A 196 -20.33 31.50 51.41
N VAL A 197 -20.94 30.87 52.42
CA VAL A 197 -21.00 29.42 52.49
C VAL A 197 -21.80 28.86 51.34
N GLY A 198 -21.30 27.83 50.70
CA GLY A 198 -21.88 27.16 49.54
C GLY A 198 -21.37 27.66 48.19
N ASP A 199 -20.70 28.84 48.15
CA ASP A 199 -20.10 29.36 46.91
C ASP A 199 -18.76 28.63 46.59
N ILE A 200 -18.53 28.44 45.30
CA ILE A 200 -17.21 28.02 44.77
C ILE A 200 -16.40 29.27 44.48
N ARG A 201 -15.45 29.61 45.36
CA ARG A 201 -14.66 30.84 45.28
C ARG A 201 -13.52 30.76 44.27
N ALA A 202 -13.06 29.54 43.98
CA ALA A 202 -11.96 29.30 43.09
C ALA A 202 -12.05 27.90 42.45
N PHE A 203 -11.47 27.78 41.28
CA PHE A 203 -11.19 26.50 40.69
C PHE A 203 -9.68 26.38 40.44
N MET A 204 -9.20 25.15 40.42
CA MET A 204 -7.86 24.82 40.01
C MET A 204 -7.84 24.63 38.50
N SER A 205 -6.95 25.31 37.81
CA SER A 205 -6.68 25.08 36.40
C SER A 205 -5.25 24.56 36.19
N VAL A 206 -5.14 23.65 35.25
CA VAL A 206 -3.86 23.11 34.79
C VAL A 206 -3.83 23.17 33.26
N THR A 207 -2.76 23.74 32.71
CA THR A 207 -2.55 23.78 31.26
C THR A 207 -1.26 23.03 30.93
N MET A 208 -1.35 22.00 30.11
CA MET A 208 -0.23 21.18 29.73
C MET A 208 -0.01 21.22 28.22
N PRO A 209 1.24 21.45 27.75
CA PRO A 209 1.57 21.39 26.34
C PRO A 209 1.53 19.95 25.82
N LEU A 210 0.93 19.76 24.65
CA LEU A 210 0.83 18.47 23.94
C LEU A 210 2.09 18.10 23.15
N GLU A 211 3.05 19.00 23.03
CA GLU A 211 4.16 18.89 22.07
C GLU A 211 5.02 17.64 22.27
N VAL A 212 5.29 17.26 23.53
CA VAL A 212 6.14 16.10 23.84
C VAL A 212 5.45 14.79 23.43
N GLU A 213 4.18 14.65 23.75
CA GLU A 213 3.42 13.43 23.44
C GLU A 213 3.11 13.36 21.93
N LEU A 214 2.89 14.50 21.27
CA LEU A 214 2.76 14.54 19.81
C LEU A 214 4.06 14.12 19.12
N LYS A 215 5.24 14.50 19.63
CA LYS A 215 6.53 14.01 19.10
C LYS A 215 6.69 12.50 19.21
N LYS A 216 6.29 11.89 20.34
CA LYS A 216 6.28 10.43 20.50
C LYS A 216 5.31 9.77 19.51
N THR A 217 4.12 10.34 19.38
CA THR A 217 3.10 9.89 18.43
C THR A 217 3.60 9.92 17.00
N VAL A 218 4.24 11.01 16.57
CA VAL A 218 4.85 11.12 15.24
C VAL A 218 5.91 10.04 15.03
N ARG A 219 6.77 9.78 16.02
CA ARG A 219 7.78 8.72 15.94
C ARG A 219 7.13 7.33 15.77
N MET A 220 6.09 7.02 16.52
CA MET A 220 5.36 5.75 16.40
C MET A 220 4.70 5.60 15.03
N ILE A 221 4.05 6.66 14.53
CA ILE A 221 3.44 6.67 13.20
C ILE A 221 4.52 6.49 12.12
N THR A 222 5.66 7.14 12.26
CA THR A 222 6.77 7.00 11.30
C THR A 222 7.27 5.56 11.25
N LEU A 223 7.50 4.91 12.40
CA LEU A 223 7.90 3.50 12.45
C LEU A 223 6.84 2.58 11.84
N PHE A 224 5.56 2.82 12.16
CA PHE A 224 4.44 2.07 11.59
C PHE A 224 4.37 2.25 10.07
N ALA A 225 4.56 3.47 9.56
CA ALA A 225 4.58 3.77 8.13
C ALA A 225 5.69 3.01 7.40
N PHE A 226 6.91 2.99 7.96
CA PHE A 226 8.02 2.24 7.37
C PHE A 226 7.77 0.74 7.36
N THR A 227 7.26 0.16 8.45
CA THR A 227 6.97 -1.28 8.53
C THR A 227 5.86 -1.68 7.57
N LEU A 228 4.78 -0.89 7.49
CA LEU A 228 3.69 -1.12 6.55
C LEU A 228 4.16 -1.01 5.10
N PHE A 229 4.99 0.00 4.79
CA PHE A 229 5.56 0.16 3.44
C PHE A 229 6.43 -1.03 3.05
N ALA A 230 7.32 -1.49 3.94
CA ALA A 230 8.17 -2.66 3.67
C ALA A 230 7.34 -3.93 3.43
N LEU A 231 6.27 -4.14 4.23
CA LEU A 231 5.35 -5.27 4.06
C LEU A 231 4.66 -5.23 2.69
N LEU A 232 4.09 -4.08 2.32
CA LEU A 232 3.41 -3.90 1.03
C LEU A 232 4.38 -4.09 -0.14
N LEU A 233 5.61 -3.61 -0.01
CA LEU A 233 6.65 -3.80 -1.02
C LEU A 233 7.01 -5.28 -1.18
N ALA A 234 7.12 -6.03 -0.08
CA ALA A 234 7.35 -7.48 -0.13
C ALA A 234 6.19 -8.22 -0.82
N VAL A 235 4.94 -7.88 -0.48
CA VAL A 235 3.75 -8.44 -1.14
C VAL A 235 3.75 -8.11 -2.64
N PHE A 236 4.08 -6.87 -3.02
CA PHE A 236 4.18 -6.48 -4.43
C PHE A 236 5.23 -7.31 -5.19
N TRP A 237 6.41 -7.55 -4.59
CA TRP A 237 7.45 -8.38 -5.18
C TRP A 237 7.03 -9.84 -5.36
N ILE A 238 6.29 -10.40 -4.40
CA ILE A 238 5.74 -11.75 -4.49
C ILE A 238 4.75 -11.83 -5.66
N ILE A 239 3.81 -10.88 -5.76
CA ILE A 239 2.84 -10.84 -6.87
C ILE A 239 3.55 -10.69 -8.21
N PHE A 240 4.52 -9.78 -8.30
CA PHE A 240 5.33 -9.58 -9.49
C PHE A 240 6.07 -10.85 -9.93
N TYR A 241 6.67 -11.58 -8.98
CA TYR A 241 7.34 -12.86 -9.24
C TYR A 241 6.39 -13.91 -9.82
N PHE A 242 5.21 -14.08 -9.21
CA PHE A 242 4.21 -15.03 -9.69
C PHE A 242 3.68 -14.68 -11.08
N ILE A 243 3.38 -13.41 -11.33
CA ILE A 243 2.93 -12.96 -12.67
C ILE A 243 4.00 -13.24 -13.73
N ARG A 244 5.26 -12.99 -13.43
CA ARG A 244 6.38 -13.34 -14.35
C ARG A 244 6.47 -14.84 -14.60
N GLN A 245 6.28 -15.64 -13.58
CA GLN A 245 6.35 -17.10 -13.72
C GLN A 245 5.19 -17.63 -14.58
N LEU A 246 3.97 -17.09 -14.40
CA LEU A 246 2.82 -17.43 -15.25
C LEU A 246 3.08 -17.04 -16.71
N ASP A 247 3.53 -15.81 -17.00
CA ASP A 247 3.84 -15.34 -18.35
C ASP A 247 4.88 -16.26 -19.07
N THR A 248 5.84 -16.77 -18.31
CA THR A 248 6.85 -17.70 -18.85
C THR A 248 6.26 -19.09 -19.15
N ARG A 249 5.36 -19.58 -18.28
CA ARG A 249 4.66 -20.85 -18.48
C ARG A 249 3.71 -20.79 -19.67
N ASP A 250 2.94 -19.72 -19.78
CA ASP A 250 2.00 -19.53 -20.89
C ASP A 250 2.73 -19.52 -22.25
N LYS A 251 3.88 -18.84 -22.33
CA LYS A 251 4.71 -18.86 -23.55
C LYS A 251 5.20 -20.25 -23.91
N LYS A 252 5.68 -21.02 -22.93
CA LYS A 252 6.10 -22.40 -23.15
C LYS A 252 4.94 -23.30 -23.61
N LEU A 253 3.79 -23.15 -23.00
CA LEU A 253 2.59 -23.89 -23.40
C LEU A 253 2.16 -23.54 -24.81
N LEU A 254 2.15 -22.25 -25.18
CA LEU A 254 1.85 -21.80 -26.54
C LEU A 254 2.87 -22.35 -27.55
N GLU A 255 4.16 -22.34 -27.20
CA GLU A 255 5.21 -22.90 -28.05
C GLU A 255 5.01 -24.40 -28.24
N GLN A 256 4.73 -25.16 -27.19
CA GLN A 256 4.42 -26.59 -27.26
C GLN A 256 3.12 -26.89 -28.05
N ALA A 257 2.10 -26.03 -27.90
CA ALA A 257 0.85 -26.21 -28.66
C ALA A 257 0.99 -25.90 -30.15
N ASN A 258 1.94 -25.02 -30.53
CA ASN A 258 2.07 -24.51 -31.89
C ASN A 258 3.19 -25.21 -32.71
N LYS A 259 4.10 -25.92 -32.06
CA LYS A 259 5.22 -26.59 -32.73
C LYS A 259 5.01 -28.09 -32.82
N ASP A 260 5.51 -28.69 -33.89
CA ASP A 260 5.66 -30.15 -33.99
C ASP A 260 6.69 -30.68 -32.99
N ALA A 261 6.35 -31.72 -32.28
CA ALA A 261 7.18 -32.25 -31.21
C ALA A 261 8.55 -32.76 -31.68
N LEU A 262 8.64 -33.31 -32.92
CA LEU A 262 9.85 -33.88 -33.50
C LEU A 262 10.68 -32.78 -34.17
N THR A 263 10.11 -32.07 -35.13
CA THR A 263 10.82 -31.15 -36.03
C THR A 263 10.95 -29.73 -35.54
N LYS A 264 10.19 -29.35 -34.48
CA LYS A 264 10.15 -28.01 -33.88
C LYS A 264 9.69 -26.87 -34.80
N ILE A 265 9.26 -27.15 -36.03
CA ILE A 265 8.58 -26.20 -36.92
C ILE A 265 7.10 -26.10 -36.53
N TYR A 266 6.32 -25.25 -37.19
CA TYR A 266 4.88 -25.13 -36.89
C TYR A 266 4.15 -26.45 -37.19
N ASN A 267 3.18 -26.79 -36.35
CA ASN A 267 2.37 -27.99 -36.51
C ASN A 267 1.13 -27.76 -37.38
N ARG A 268 0.39 -28.82 -37.64
CA ARG A 268 -0.86 -28.81 -38.41
C ARG A 268 -1.92 -27.86 -37.84
N HIS A 269 -1.95 -27.70 -36.50
CA HIS A 269 -2.93 -26.80 -35.86
C HIS A 269 -2.70 -25.35 -36.27
N VAL A 270 -1.45 -24.88 -36.23
CA VAL A 270 -1.09 -23.53 -36.68
C VAL A 270 -1.29 -23.35 -38.18
N PHE A 271 -0.96 -24.39 -38.97
CA PHE A 271 -1.22 -24.38 -40.41
C PHE A 271 -2.71 -24.13 -40.72
N ASN A 272 -3.62 -24.86 -40.09
CA ASN A 272 -5.05 -24.72 -40.30
C ASN A 272 -5.54 -23.31 -39.91
N GLN A 273 -4.98 -22.73 -38.85
CA GLN A 273 -5.32 -21.34 -38.48
C GLN A 273 -4.81 -20.30 -39.48
N ASP A 274 -3.60 -20.50 -39.99
CA ASP A 274 -2.97 -19.50 -40.84
C ASP A 274 -3.49 -19.55 -42.27
N ILE A 275 -3.81 -20.72 -42.80
CA ILE A 275 -4.37 -20.86 -44.15
C ILE A 275 -5.72 -20.16 -44.31
N GLU A 276 -6.56 -20.19 -43.24
CA GLU A 276 -7.87 -19.50 -43.23
C GLU A 276 -7.75 -17.98 -43.08
N LYS A 277 -6.60 -17.47 -42.60
CA LYS A 277 -6.33 -16.02 -42.47
C LYS A 277 -5.73 -15.39 -43.73
N LEU A 278 -5.45 -16.20 -44.77
CA LEU A 278 -4.90 -15.68 -46.01
C LEU A 278 -5.89 -14.73 -46.68
N ASN A 279 -5.39 -13.63 -47.23
CA ASN A 279 -6.21 -12.60 -47.84
C ASN A 279 -5.81 -12.38 -49.31
N PRO A 280 -6.64 -12.78 -50.25
CA PRO A 280 -6.35 -12.65 -51.68
C PRO A 280 -6.32 -11.18 -52.20
N GLN A 281 -6.79 -10.21 -51.40
CA GLN A 281 -6.80 -8.79 -51.79
C GLN A 281 -5.49 -8.04 -51.52
N ARG A 282 -4.45 -8.74 -51.10
CA ARG A 282 -3.14 -8.13 -50.85
C ARG A 282 -2.52 -7.69 -52.20
N LYS A 283 -2.46 -6.38 -52.45
CA LYS A 283 -1.99 -5.81 -53.72
C LYS A 283 -0.50 -6.16 -53.93
N ASN A 284 -0.21 -6.58 -55.19
CA ASN A 284 1.15 -6.78 -55.74
C ASN A 284 2.01 -7.93 -55.21
N ILE A 285 1.53 -8.79 -54.36
CA ILE A 285 2.27 -9.97 -53.85
C ILE A 285 1.32 -11.15 -53.84
N GLY A 286 1.60 -12.19 -54.62
CA GLY A 286 0.85 -13.43 -54.58
C GLY A 286 1.12 -14.24 -53.33
N GLN A 287 0.10 -14.86 -52.78
CA GLN A 287 0.21 -15.83 -51.69
C GLN A 287 0.14 -17.23 -52.26
N PHE A 288 1.12 -18.05 -51.90
CA PHE A 288 1.26 -19.42 -52.43
C PHE A 288 1.29 -20.41 -51.28
N LEU A 289 0.64 -21.53 -51.52
CA LEU A 289 0.80 -22.73 -50.72
C LEU A 289 1.70 -23.73 -51.47
N ILE A 290 2.77 -24.13 -50.85
CA ILE A 290 3.72 -25.11 -51.38
C ILE A 290 3.64 -26.32 -50.44
N MET A 291 3.18 -27.45 -50.95
CA MET A 291 3.12 -28.71 -50.22
C MET A 291 4.26 -29.60 -50.67
N LEU A 292 4.92 -30.24 -49.70
CA LEU A 292 6.04 -31.13 -49.93
C LEU A 292 5.80 -32.48 -49.27
N ASP A 293 6.26 -33.52 -49.91
CA ASP A 293 6.22 -34.88 -49.36
C ASP A 293 7.52 -35.62 -49.72
N ILE A 294 8.04 -36.39 -48.77
CA ILE A 294 9.29 -37.15 -48.94
C ILE A 294 9.04 -38.39 -49.79
N ASP A 295 9.66 -38.47 -50.93
CA ASP A 295 9.52 -39.62 -51.82
C ASP A 295 10.04 -40.89 -51.15
N HIS A 296 9.23 -41.97 -51.20
CA HIS A 296 9.60 -43.29 -50.68
C HIS A 296 9.96 -43.30 -49.17
N PHE A 297 9.40 -42.37 -48.37
CA PHE A 297 9.71 -42.28 -46.93
C PHE A 297 9.36 -43.58 -46.15
N LYS A 298 8.32 -44.28 -46.57
CA LYS A 298 7.99 -45.61 -46.03
C LYS A 298 9.14 -46.58 -46.19
N ASP A 299 9.77 -46.62 -47.38
CA ASP A 299 10.90 -47.53 -47.66
C ASP A 299 12.12 -47.20 -46.78
N VAL A 300 12.32 -45.89 -46.48
CA VAL A 300 13.33 -45.45 -45.51
C VAL A 300 13.06 -46.02 -44.12
N ASN A 301 11.81 -45.92 -43.64
CA ASN A 301 11.42 -46.46 -42.34
C ASN A 301 11.53 -48.01 -42.31
N ASP A 302 11.07 -48.67 -43.35
CA ASP A 302 11.07 -50.15 -43.43
C ASP A 302 12.50 -50.69 -43.49
N THR A 303 13.43 -49.96 -44.11
CA THR A 303 14.84 -50.39 -44.27
C THR A 303 15.72 -50.00 -43.09
N HIS A 304 15.57 -48.80 -42.55
CA HIS A 304 16.49 -48.20 -41.57
C HIS A 304 15.86 -47.99 -40.18
N GLY A 305 14.57 -48.30 -40.04
CA GLY A 305 13.80 -48.13 -38.79
C GLY A 305 13.30 -46.72 -38.54
N HIS A 306 12.22 -46.59 -37.78
CA HIS A 306 11.59 -45.31 -37.43
C HIS A 306 12.52 -44.26 -36.82
N PRO A 307 13.53 -44.62 -35.95
CA PRO A 307 14.46 -43.61 -35.43
C PRO A 307 15.30 -42.93 -36.53
N THR A 308 15.63 -43.64 -37.61
CA THR A 308 16.33 -43.07 -38.77
C THR A 308 15.41 -42.17 -39.56
N GLY A 309 14.13 -42.57 -39.75
CA GLY A 309 13.09 -41.72 -40.36
C GLY A 309 12.89 -40.42 -39.58
N ASP A 310 12.84 -40.48 -38.25
CA ASP A 310 12.77 -39.29 -37.40
C ASP A 310 13.96 -38.34 -37.63
N THR A 311 15.17 -38.88 -37.73
CA THR A 311 16.39 -38.09 -38.06
C THR A 311 16.28 -37.43 -39.43
N VAL A 312 15.76 -38.14 -40.42
CA VAL A 312 15.49 -37.61 -41.78
C VAL A 312 14.50 -36.43 -41.71
N LEU A 313 13.39 -36.55 -40.98
CA LEU A 313 12.41 -35.50 -40.85
C LEU A 313 12.99 -34.26 -40.16
N ILE A 314 13.79 -34.41 -39.11
CA ILE A 314 14.50 -33.32 -38.44
C ILE A 314 15.46 -32.65 -39.43
N ARG A 315 16.30 -33.45 -40.12
CA ARG A 315 17.30 -32.91 -41.05
C ARG A 315 16.65 -32.18 -42.24
N LEU A 316 15.59 -32.72 -42.80
CA LEU A 316 14.79 -32.05 -43.84
C LEU A 316 14.24 -30.71 -43.36
N SER A 317 13.70 -30.68 -42.15
CA SER A 317 13.17 -29.45 -41.55
C SER A 317 14.25 -28.39 -41.36
N GLU A 318 15.48 -28.77 -40.99
CA GLU A 318 16.62 -27.86 -40.91
C GLU A 318 17.02 -27.28 -42.26
N ILE A 319 17.07 -28.15 -43.31
CA ILE A 319 17.43 -27.74 -44.67
C ILE A 319 16.38 -26.72 -45.17
N ILE A 320 15.11 -27.05 -45.08
CA ILE A 320 14.02 -26.16 -45.50
C ILE A 320 14.06 -24.85 -44.73
N SER A 321 14.18 -24.90 -43.41
CA SER A 321 14.19 -23.71 -42.55
C SER A 321 15.32 -22.73 -42.86
N LYS A 322 16.46 -23.21 -43.36
CA LYS A 322 17.60 -22.39 -43.77
C LYS A 322 17.40 -21.73 -45.15
N ASN A 323 16.51 -22.28 -45.96
CA ASN A 323 16.29 -21.88 -47.35
C ASN A 323 15.03 -21.04 -47.58
N ILE A 324 14.18 -20.92 -46.56
CA ILE A 324 12.98 -20.04 -46.57
C ILE A 324 13.31 -18.65 -46.02
N ARG A 325 12.49 -17.64 -46.35
CA ARG A 325 12.61 -16.25 -45.89
C ARG A 325 11.92 -16.06 -44.55
N ASP A 326 12.27 -15.00 -43.80
CA ASP A 326 11.68 -14.70 -42.50
C ASP A 326 10.16 -14.53 -42.51
N HIS A 327 9.59 -14.14 -43.62
CA HIS A 327 8.14 -13.95 -43.80
C HIS A 327 7.41 -15.20 -44.29
N ASP A 328 8.12 -16.23 -44.72
CA ASP A 328 7.54 -17.52 -45.05
C ASP A 328 7.26 -18.33 -43.77
N LYS A 329 6.19 -19.07 -43.78
CA LYS A 329 5.84 -19.94 -42.65
C LYS A 329 5.89 -21.39 -43.05
N PHE A 330 6.57 -22.19 -42.24
CA PHE A 330 6.86 -23.60 -42.52
C PHE A 330 6.20 -24.50 -41.47
N TYR A 331 5.52 -25.53 -41.97
CA TYR A 331 4.68 -26.41 -41.17
C TYR A 331 4.92 -27.89 -41.50
N ARG A 332 4.77 -28.76 -40.47
CA ARG A 332 4.57 -30.18 -40.66
C ARG A 332 3.10 -30.50 -40.51
N ILE A 333 2.46 -30.99 -41.57
CA ILE A 333 1.00 -31.21 -41.64
C ILE A 333 0.60 -32.67 -41.57
N GLY A 334 1.53 -33.58 -41.78
CA GLY A 334 1.37 -35.02 -41.74
C GLY A 334 2.60 -35.74 -41.26
N GLY A 335 2.69 -37.06 -41.42
CA GLY A 335 3.83 -37.85 -41.05
C GLY A 335 5.10 -37.40 -41.75
N GLU A 336 5.06 -37.38 -43.09
CA GLU A 336 6.12 -37.01 -44.03
C GLU A 336 5.77 -35.79 -44.88
N GLU A 337 4.62 -35.16 -44.58
CA GLU A 337 4.06 -34.05 -45.34
C GLU A 337 4.37 -32.72 -44.67
N PHE A 338 4.83 -31.78 -45.47
CA PHE A 338 5.18 -30.43 -45.04
C PHE A 338 4.45 -29.39 -45.91
N ALA A 339 4.26 -28.22 -45.38
CA ALA A 339 3.67 -27.09 -46.08
C ALA A 339 4.45 -25.80 -45.82
N ILE A 340 4.56 -24.97 -46.86
CA ILE A 340 5.08 -23.61 -46.74
C ILE A 340 4.03 -22.63 -47.26
N ILE A 341 3.67 -21.67 -46.49
CA ILE A 341 2.90 -20.51 -46.93
C ILE A 341 3.90 -19.41 -47.24
N SER A 342 4.04 -19.04 -48.51
CA SER A 342 5.03 -18.07 -48.94
C SER A 342 4.48 -16.97 -49.81
N LEU A 343 5.26 -15.90 -49.97
CA LEU A 343 4.92 -14.70 -50.71
C LEU A 343 5.86 -14.52 -51.91
N HIS A 344 5.29 -14.56 -53.13
CA HIS A 344 6.07 -14.35 -54.36
C HIS A 344 5.33 -13.39 -55.28
N SER A 345 6.09 -12.74 -56.16
CA SER A 345 5.50 -11.79 -57.11
C SER A 345 4.70 -12.51 -58.18
N THR A 346 5.20 -13.62 -58.69
CA THR A 346 4.58 -14.39 -59.74
C THR A 346 4.59 -15.90 -59.42
N LEU A 347 3.81 -16.69 -60.18
CA LEU A 347 3.84 -18.13 -60.11
C LEU A 347 5.22 -18.68 -60.49
N ASN A 348 5.88 -18.05 -61.48
CA ASN A 348 7.23 -18.47 -61.90
C ASN A 348 8.25 -18.30 -60.77
N ASP A 349 8.18 -17.19 -60.02
CA ASP A 349 9.06 -16.98 -58.86
C ASP A 349 8.86 -18.07 -57.79
N ALA A 350 7.59 -18.50 -57.59
CA ALA A 350 7.24 -19.55 -56.63
C ALA A 350 7.74 -20.93 -57.11
N LEU A 351 7.66 -21.21 -58.42
CA LEU A 351 8.19 -22.42 -59.03
C LEU A 351 9.71 -22.46 -58.97
N GLU A 352 10.41 -21.39 -59.29
CA GLU A 352 11.89 -21.32 -59.14
C GLU A 352 12.34 -21.49 -57.69
N PHE A 353 11.61 -20.94 -56.72
CA PHE A 353 11.88 -21.15 -55.32
C PHE A 353 11.72 -22.61 -54.93
N ALA A 354 10.61 -23.24 -55.33
CA ALA A 354 10.35 -24.66 -54.98
C ALA A 354 11.31 -25.59 -55.67
N GLU A 355 11.71 -25.33 -56.91
CA GLU A 355 12.68 -26.11 -57.64
C GLU A 355 14.08 -26.03 -56.98
N ARG A 356 14.50 -24.81 -56.61
CA ARG A 356 15.75 -24.63 -55.85
C ARG A 356 15.73 -25.42 -54.56
N LEU A 357 14.59 -25.40 -53.84
CA LEU A 357 14.42 -26.12 -52.58
C LEU A 357 14.51 -27.64 -52.80
N ARG A 358 13.86 -28.16 -53.84
CA ARG A 358 13.93 -29.57 -54.25
C ARG A 358 15.37 -30.01 -54.55
N GLU A 359 16.09 -29.23 -55.37
CA GLU A 359 17.50 -29.52 -55.72
C GLU A 359 18.43 -29.47 -54.49
N GLU A 360 18.25 -28.51 -53.57
CA GLU A 360 19.01 -28.40 -52.32
C GLU A 360 18.80 -29.63 -51.41
N ILE A 361 17.53 -30.10 -51.32
CA ILE A 361 17.21 -31.33 -50.58
C ILE A 361 17.87 -32.55 -51.21
N LYS A 362 17.77 -32.68 -52.54
CA LYS A 362 18.39 -33.78 -53.30
C LYS A 362 19.89 -33.80 -53.19
N ALA A 363 20.53 -32.64 -53.18
CA ALA A 363 22.00 -32.51 -53.03
C ALA A 363 22.47 -32.75 -51.58
N SER A 364 21.55 -32.70 -50.62
CA SER A 364 21.88 -32.88 -49.20
C SER A 364 22.08 -34.34 -48.84
N SER A 365 23.01 -34.62 -47.92
CA SER A 365 23.25 -35.95 -47.38
C SER A 365 22.40 -36.16 -46.11
N PHE A 366 21.73 -37.30 -46.05
CA PHE A 366 20.98 -37.80 -44.88
C PHE A 366 21.70 -39.00 -44.29
N GLU A 367 21.99 -38.93 -43.01
CA GLU A 367 22.75 -39.99 -42.30
C GLU A 367 22.09 -41.36 -42.48
N LYS A 368 22.87 -42.39 -42.85
CA LYS A 368 22.46 -43.78 -43.12
C LYS A 368 21.54 -43.97 -44.34
N VAL A 369 20.96 -42.93 -44.91
CA VAL A 369 20.01 -43.03 -46.04
C VAL A 369 20.68 -42.57 -47.37
N GLY A 370 21.66 -41.66 -47.25
CA GLY A 370 22.30 -41.07 -48.44
C GLY A 370 21.53 -39.86 -48.97
N SER A 371 21.11 -39.88 -50.21
CA SER A 371 20.25 -38.83 -50.78
C SER A 371 18.80 -39.27 -50.78
N LEU A 372 17.90 -38.32 -50.67
CA LEU A 372 16.46 -38.51 -50.84
C LEU A 372 15.88 -37.39 -51.70
N THR A 373 14.69 -37.62 -52.25
CA THR A 373 14.00 -36.66 -53.10
C THR A 373 12.67 -36.28 -52.46
N VAL A 374 12.11 -35.17 -52.91
CA VAL A 374 10.77 -34.70 -52.49
C VAL A 374 9.95 -34.38 -53.72
N SER A 375 8.67 -34.69 -53.65
CA SER A 375 7.66 -34.18 -54.58
C SER A 375 7.04 -32.93 -54.05
N ILE A 376 6.82 -31.92 -54.90
CA ILE A 376 6.31 -30.62 -54.49
C ILE A 376 5.07 -30.20 -55.32
N GLY A 377 4.02 -29.79 -54.66
CA GLY A 377 2.82 -29.23 -55.28
C GLY A 377 2.61 -27.75 -54.88
N ILE A 378 2.32 -26.89 -55.86
CA ILE A 378 2.13 -25.44 -55.63
C ILE A 378 0.74 -25.01 -56.04
N SER A 379 0.13 -24.17 -55.25
CA SER A 379 -1.13 -23.46 -55.57
C SER A 379 -1.04 -21.99 -55.22
N GLN A 380 -1.55 -21.15 -56.07
CA GLN A 380 -1.71 -19.69 -55.81
C GLN A 380 -3.08 -19.42 -55.18
N LEU A 381 -3.14 -18.55 -54.17
CA LEU A 381 -4.37 -18.04 -53.64
C LEU A 381 -5.04 -17.11 -54.62
N ARG A 382 -6.31 -17.35 -54.92
CA ARG A 382 -7.13 -16.56 -55.87
C ARG A 382 -8.24 -15.80 -55.14
N VAL A 383 -8.75 -14.79 -55.78
CA VAL A 383 -9.91 -14.02 -55.28
C VAL A 383 -11.11 -14.98 -55.14
N GLY A 384 -11.73 -14.99 -53.99
CA GLY A 384 -12.87 -15.87 -53.66
C GLY A 384 -12.48 -17.29 -53.18
N ASP A 385 -11.20 -17.56 -52.95
CA ASP A 385 -10.75 -18.81 -52.36
C ASP A 385 -11.02 -18.84 -50.84
N THR A 386 -11.25 -20.03 -50.35
CA THR A 386 -11.09 -20.42 -48.95
C THR A 386 -9.77 -21.12 -48.77
N GLY A 387 -9.28 -21.22 -47.54
CA GLY A 387 -8.09 -22.01 -47.22
C GLY A 387 -8.18 -23.45 -47.69
N SER A 388 -9.35 -24.06 -47.61
CA SER A 388 -9.62 -25.42 -48.10
C SER A 388 -9.43 -25.56 -49.61
N LYS A 389 -9.93 -24.61 -50.40
CA LYS A 389 -9.76 -24.64 -51.87
C LYS A 389 -8.30 -24.51 -52.28
N LEU A 390 -7.56 -23.63 -51.58
CA LEU A 390 -6.14 -23.48 -51.81
C LEU A 390 -5.39 -24.77 -51.53
N PHE A 391 -5.74 -25.41 -50.39
CA PHE A 391 -5.15 -26.69 -49.97
C PHE A 391 -5.46 -27.80 -50.99
N ASP A 392 -6.70 -28.00 -51.39
CA ASP A 392 -7.13 -29.02 -52.33
C ASP A 392 -6.39 -28.92 -53.68
N ARG A 393 -6.11 -27.69 -54.13
CA ARG A 393 -5.34 -27.47 -55.39
C ARG A 393 -3.87 -27.78 -55.22
N ALA A 394 -3.23 -27.42 -54.10
CA ALA A 394 -1.86 -27.73 -53.83
C ALA A 394 -1.65 -29.26 -53.66
N ASP A 395 -2.59 -29.93 -52.99
CA ASP A 395 -2.62 -31.40 -52.83
C ASP A 395 -2.75 -32.12 -54.18
N LYS A 396 -3.64 -31.69 -55.04
CA LYS A 396 -3.77 -32.19 -56.42
C LYS A 396 -2.48 -32.02 -57.21
N ALA A 397 -1.80 -30.88 -57.08
CA ALA A 397 -0.51 -30.64 -57.74
C ALA A 397 0.58 -31.59 -57.20
N LEU A 398 0.64 -31.78 -55.89
CA LEU A 398 1.54 -32.73 -55.20
C LEU A 398 1.27 -34.17 -55.64
N TYR A 399 0.01 -34.56 -55.67
CA TYR A 399 -0.39 -35.90 -56.18
C TYR A 399 0.08 -36.11 -57.62
N ASN A 400 -0.06 -35.11 -58.51
CA ASN A 400 0.40 -35.19 -59.86
C ASN A 400 1.93 -35.30 -59.93
N ALA A 401 2.68 -34.59 -59.11
CA ALA A 401 4.14 -34.74 -58.99
C ALA A 401 4.55 -36.16 -58.64
N LYS A 402 3.87 -36.76 -57.65
CA LYS A 402 4.10 -38.17 -57.25
C LYS A 402 3.74 -39.16 -58.36
N LYS A 403 2.66 -38.94 -59.10
CA LYS A 403 2.18 -39.80 -60.16
C LYS A 403 3.09 -39.73 -61.42
N ASN A 404 3.61 -38.56 -61.70
CA ASN A 404 4.45 -38.34 -62.91
C ASN A 404 5.91 -38.66 -62.73
N GLY A 405 6.29 -39.47 -61.70
CA GLY A 405 7.65 -39.97 -61.53
C GLY A 405 8.39 -39.44 -60.30
N ARG A 406 7.73 -38.63 -59.46
CA ARG A 406 8.33 -38.04 -58.22
C ARG A 406 9.52 -37.09 -58.54
N ASP A 407 10.24 -36.64 -57.50
CA ASP A 407 11.41 -35.77 -57.64
C ASP A 407 11.16 -34.59 -58.59
N GLN A 408 10.05 -33.89 -58.41
CA GLN A 408 9.64 -32.79 -59.26
C GLN A 408 8.69 -31.79 -58.58
N VAL A 409 8.60 -30.59 -59.16
CA VAL A 409 7.66 -29.55 -58.77
C VAL A 409 6.50 -29.49 -59.77
N GLN A 410 5.28 -29.45 -59.31
CA GLN A 410 4.09 -29.26 -60.13
C GLN A 410 3.26 -28.07 -59.57
N ALA A 411 2.84 -27.18 -60.49
CA ALA A 411 1.87 -26.15 -60.13
C ALA A 411 0.45 -26.59 -60.51
N TYR A 412 -0.54 -26.25 -59.68
CA TYR A 412 -1.93 -26.40 -60.09
C TYR A 412 -2.27 -25.42 -61.19
N MET A 413 -2.60 -25.91 -62.36
CA MET A 413 -3.16 -25.14 -63.47
C MET A 413 -4.62 -25.61 -63.71
N ASP A 414 -5.54 -24.68 -63.93
CA ASP A 414 -6.87 -25.08 -64.36
C ASP A 414 -6.73 -25.76 -65.73
N LEU A 415 -7.35 -26.91 -65.90
CA LEU A 415 -7.52 -27.48 -67.25
C LEU A 415 -8.47 -26.53 -67.96
N GLU A 416 -7.94 -25.84 -69.02
CA GLU A 416 -8.77 -25.07 -69.95
C GLU A 416 -9.82 -25.97 -70.62
#